data_84508f95d43eb45b7e152bbf9cdd2b68
#
_entry.id   84508f95d43eb45b7e152bbf9cdd2b68
#
_cell.length_a   1.000
_cell.length_b   1.000
_cell.length_c   1.000
_cell.angle_alpha   90.00
_cell.angle_beta   90.00
_cell.angle_gamma   90.00
#
_symmetry.space_group_name_H-M   'P 1'
#
loop_
_entity.id
_entity.type
_entity.pdbx_description
1 polymer ?
#
loop_
_entity_poly.entity_id
_entity_poly.type
_entity_poly.pdbx_seq_one_letter_code
_entity_poly.pdbx_strand_id
1 'polypeptide(L)'
;MPEALATFSDGTAVPMDGKFHVDPSCPLSIVKYLEPWHPPGVSEVLSGGNTARLGLLPDGTILKYVYDRDDQWAMKGLDIEHQILTALGSHHRLVKYFGQHENGLRFQFERNGDIRRYFSKVDFKTIPIQQRQKWVHQAAESVAYIHSKDVIHCDIHPNNLLLDDKLNLRLCDFAGSLFGELDGKAMESTPFFLPRDPLSTPNTKSDLFALGSVMYYIMAGCEPYDGLSEDEITARFTRGKFPDVGEFECGQTISGCWTGKFSSAQEVVASLSERAVEEVSRTPTA
;
A
#
# COMPACT_ATOMS: atom_id res chain seq x y z
N MET A 1 18.32 -3.20 -13.20
CA MET A 1 18.49 -4.12 -14.34
C MET A 1 17.16 -4.18 -15.05
N PRO A 2 17.08 -4.10 -16.39
CA PRO A 2 15.80 -4.13 -17.08
C PRO A 2 15.12 -5.48 -16.83
N GLU A 3 13.86 -5.44 -16.46
CA GLU A 3 13.01 -6.63 -16.41
C GLU A 3 12.69 -7.05 -17.85
N ALA A 4 13.33 -8.11 -18.33
CA ALA A 4 13.01 -8.67 -19.62
C ALA A 4 11.79 -9.60 -19.47
N LEU A 5 10.67 -9.24 -20.07
CA LEU A 5 9.56 -10.16 -20.29
C LEU A 5 9.92 -11.06 -21.47
N ALA A 6 10.36 -12.28 -21.19
CA ALA A 6 10.58 -13.31 -22.19
C ALA A 6 9.53 -14.42 -22.02
N THR A 7 8.96 -14.89 -23.12
CA THR A 7 8.14 -16.10 -23.15
C THR A 7 8.76 -17.14 -24.05
N PHE A 8 8.62 -18.42 -23.70
CA PHE A 8 8.94 -19.53 -24.57
C PHE A 8 7.96 -19.56 -25.79
N SER A 9 8.32 -20.28 -26.82
CA SER A 9 7.49 -20.41 -28.05
C SER A 9 6.10 -21.03 -27.79
N ASP A 10 5.88 -21.64 -26.63
CA ASP A 10 4.61 -22.20 -26.15
C ASP A 10 3.80 -21.20 -25.29
N GLY A 11 4.30 -19.96 -25.11
CA GLY A 11 3.65 -18.92 -24.31
C GLY A 11 3.98 -18.94 -22.80
N THR A 12 4.81 -19.86 -22.33
CA THR A 12 5.22 -19.92 -20.92
C THR A 12 6.21 -18.80 -20.58
N ALA A 13 6.04 -18.15 -19.42
CA ALA A 13 6.96 -17.10 -18.98
C ALA A 13 8.35 -17.66 -18.62
N VAL A 14 9.40 -16.98 -19.03
CA VAL A 14 10.79 -17.31 -18.66
C VAL A 14 11.04 -16.84 -17.23
N PRO A 15 11.53 -17.71 -16.30
CA PRO A 15 11.87 -17.29 -14.95
C PRO A 15 12.97 -16.21 -14.93
N MET A 16 12.79 -15.18 -14.10
CA MET A 16 13.63 -13.97 -14.02
C MET A 16 14.85 -14.15 -13.07
N ASP A 17 15.35 -15.37 -12.87
CA ASP A 17 16.49 -15.64 -11.97
C ASP A 17 17.88 -15.37 -12.58
N GLY A 18 17.92 -14.84 -13.81
CA GLY A 18 19.16 -14.46 -14.50
C GLY A 18 20.08 -15.62 -14.91
N LYS A 19 19.63 -16.87 -14.76
CA LYS A 19 20.36 -18.06 -15.20
C LYS A 19 19.56 -18.80 -16.24
N PHE A 20 19.87 -18.54 -17.51
CA PHE A 20 19.27 -19.24 -18.64
C PHE A 20 19.93 -20.62 -18.79
N HIS A 21 19.20 -21.69 -18.56
CA HIS A 21 19.54 -23.00 -19.09
C HIS A 21 18.87 -23.15 -20.47
N VAL A 22 19.66 -23.03 -21.52
CA VAL A 22 19.21 -23.33 -22.87
C VAL A 22 19.23 -24.85 -23.01
N ASP A 23 18.06 -25.47 -23.19
CA ASP A 23 17.98 -26.85 -23.62
C ASP A 23 18.51 -26.93 -25.07
N PRO A 24 19.61 -27.68 -25.34
CA PRO A 24 20.20 -27.75 -26.67
C PRO A 24 19.28 -28.40 -27.71
N SER A 25 18.19 -29.03 -27.29
CA SER A 25 17.21 -29.67 -28.16
C SER A 25 16.06 -28.75 -28.59
N CYS A 26 15.97 -27.54 -28.01
CA CYS A 26 14.93 -26.58 -28.38
C CYS A 26 15.40 -25.70 -29.53
N PRO A 27 14.66 -25.62 -30.67
CA PRO A 27 15.03 -24.69 -31.74
C PRO A 27 14.99 -23.26 -31.20
N LEU A 28 16.13 -22.58 -31.30
CA LEU A 28 16.32 -21.19 -30.87
C LEU A 28 15.28 -20.28 -31.53
N SER A 29 14.18 -20.05 -30.87
CA SER A 29 13.33 -18.91 -31.17
C SER A 29 14.08 -17.65 -30.70
N ILE A 30 14.14 -16.65 -31.54
CA ILE A 30 14.80 -15.38 -31.24
C ILE A 30 14.01 -14.76 -30.08
N VAL A 31 14.55 -14.84 -28.86
CA VAL A 31 14.01 -14.11 -27.71
C VAL A 31 14.31 -12.65 -27.95
N LYS A 32 13.29 -11.91 -28.35
CA LYS A 32 13.38 -10.46 -28.48
C LYS A 32 13.25 -9.86 -27.10
N TYR A 33 14.36 -9.50 -26.48
CA TYR A 33 14.34 -8.69 -25.25
C TYR A 33 13.75 -7.34 -25.61
N LEU A 34 12.51 -7.10 -25.24
CA LEU A 34 11.92 -5.78 -25.25
C LEU A 34 12.33 -5.11 -23.96
N GLU A 35 13.23 -4.14 -24.03
CA GLU A 35 13.40 -3.23 -22.91
C GLU A 35 12.04 -2.61 -22.61
N PRO A 36 11.56 -2.68 -21.35
CA PRO A 36 10.27 -2.10 -21.01
C PRO A 36 10.31 -0.61 -21.36
N TRP A 37 9.32 -0.16 -22.11
CA TRP A 37 9.20 1.26 -22.43
C TRP A 37 9.22 2.10 -21.14
N HIS A 38 9.99 3.17 -21.14
CA HIS A 38 9.96 4.21 -20.12
C HIS A 38 9.97 5.59 -20.81
N PRO A 39 9.35 6.61 -20.20
CA PRO A 39 9.31 7.95 -20.76
C PRO A 39 10.72 8.56 -20.89
N PRO A 40 10.95 9.45 -21.87
CA PRO A 40 12.16 10.26 -21.89
C PRO A 40 12.36 11.00 -20.58
N GLY A 41 13.59 11.03 -20.09
CA GLY A 41 13.95 11.69 -18.83
C GLY A 41 13.89 10.79 -17.60
N VAL A 42 13.32 9.60 -17.65
CA VAL A 42 13.46 8.62 -16.57
C VAL A 42 14.90 8.10 -16.60
N SER A 43 15.63 8.32 -15.50
CA SER A 43 17.03 7.88 -15.34
C SER A 43 17.15 6.46 -14.77
N GLU A 44 16.15 6.01 -14.00
CA GLU A 44 16.11 4.71 -13.36
C GLU A 44 14.66 4.28 -13.13
N VAL A 45 14.32 3.02 -13.43
CA VAL A 45 13.03 2.42 -13.06
C VAL A 45 13.18 1.78 -11.68
N LEU A 46 12.45 2.30 -10.69
CA LEU A 46 12.60 1.92 -9.28
C LEU A 46 11.72 0.73 -8.88
N SER A 47 10.50 0.71 -9.39
CA SER A 47 9.51 -0.34 -9.11
C SER A 47 8.36 -0.28 -10.11
N GLY A 48 7.52 -1.32 -10.11
CA GLY A 48 6.28 -1.37 -10.87
C GLY A 48 5.20 -2.09 -10.09
N GLY A 49 3.97 -1.60 -10.21
CA GLY A 49 2.76 -2.28 -9.77
C GLY A 49 2.05 -2.95 -10.95
N ASN A 50 0.77 -3.28 -10.79
CA ASN A 50 -0.02 -3.95 -11.83
C ASN A 50 -0.28 -3.06 -13.06
N THR A 51 -0.44 -1.75 -12.89
CA THR A 51 -0.87 -0.82 -13.94
C THR A 51 0.14 0.28 -14.25
N ALA A 52 1.08 0.56 -13.34
CA ALA A 52 2.01 1.68 -13.48
C ALA A 52 3.41 1.34 -12.97
N ARG A 53 4.39 2.10 -13.45
CA ARG A 53 5.79 2.09 -13.00
C ARG A 53 6.16 3.38 -12.31
N LEU A 54 7.20 3.29 -11.48
CA LEU A 54 7.82 4.44 -10.83
C LEU A 54 9.22 4.64 -11.40
N GLY A 55 9.46 5.77 -12.03
CA GLY A 55 10.74 6.17 -12.57
C GLY A 55 11.35 7.35 -11.83
N LEU A 56 12.65 7.33 -11.58
CA LEU A 56 13.39 8.44 -11.01
C LEU A 56 13.70 9.46 -12.11
N LEU A 57 13.37 10.73 -11.86
CA LEU A 57 13.72 11.84 -12.74
C LEU A 57 15.06 12.47 -12.29
N PRO A 58 15.77 13.20 -13.20
CA PRO A 58 17.06 13.82 -12.90
C PRO A 58 17.01 14.84 -11.75
N ASP A 59 15.85 15.45 -11.50
CA ASP A 59 15.64 16.38 -10.38
C ASP A 59 15.39 15.67 -9.03
N GLY A 60 15.46 14.35 -8.99
CA GLY A 60 15.25 13.55 -7.80
C GLY A 60 13.79 13.31 -7.43
N THR A 61 12.85 13.67 -8.31
CA THR A 61 11.42 13.37 -8.13
C THR A 61 11.05 12.04 -8.79
N ILE A 62 9.88 11.50 -8.47
CA ILE A 62 9.34 10.28 -9.02
C ILE A 62 8.29 10.61 -10.08
N LEU A 63 8.36 9.91 -11.21
CA LEU A 63 7.31 9.86 -12.20
C LEU A 63 6.58 8.51 -12.11
N LYS A 64 5.29 8.54 -11.81
CA LYS A 64 4.38 7.38 -11.95
C LYS A 64 3.78 7.41 -13.34
N TYR A 65 3.99 6.35 -14.12
CA TYR A 65 3.56 6.26 -15.51
C TYR A 65 3.06 4.85 -15.86
N VAL A 66 2.18 4.72 -16.86
CA VAL A 66 1.63 3.44 -17.29
C VAL A 66 2.63 2.65 -18.12
N TYR A 67 2.47 1.30 -18.14
CA TYR A 67 3.28 0.42 -18.98
C TYR A 67 3.01 0.64 -20.47
N ASP A 68 1.74 0.84 -20.81
CA ASP A 68 1.23 1.05 -22.15
C ASP A 68 0.23 2.21 -22.14
N ARG A 69 0.44 3.19 -23.00
CA ARG A 69 -0.46 4.34 -23.14
C ARG A 69 -1.79 4.01 -23.78
N ASP A 70 -1.87 2.90 -24.51
CA ASP A 70 -3.11 2.42 -25.12
C ASP A 70 -3.95 1.62 -24.10
N ASP A 71 -3.39 1.26 -22.92
CA ASP A 71 -4.15 0.68 -21.83
C ASP A 71 -5.04 1.74 -21.15
N GLN A 72 -6.28 1.79 -21.63
CA GLN A 72 -7.29 2.74 -21.13
C GLN A 72 -7.59 2.55 -19.64
N TRP A 73 -7.46 1.33 -19.12
CA TRP A 73 -7.68 1.06 -17.70
C TRP A 73 -6.58 1.68 -16.84
N ALA A 74 -5.34 1.45 -17.19
CA ALA A 74 -4.19 2.03 -16.50
C ALA A 74 -4.18 3.57 -16.59
N MET A 75 -4.50 4.13 -17.76
CA MET A 75 -4.64 5.58 -17.95
C MET A 75 -5.76 6.17 -17.10
N LYS A 76 -6.91 5.48 -17.03
CA LYS A 76 -8.02 5.89 -16.14
C LYS A 76 -7.58 5.91 -14.67
N GLY A 77 -6.80 4.92 -14.22
CA GLY A 77 -6.26 4.90 -12.85
C GLY A 77 -5.39 6.12 -12.54
N LEU A 78 -4.49 6.52 -13.45
CA LEU A 78 -3.70 7.74 -13.27
C LEU A 78 -4.57 9.01 -13.22
N ASP A 79 -5.61 9.09 -14.06
CA ASP A 79 -6.52 10.23 -14.06
C ASP A 79 -7.32 10.32 -12.74
N ILE A 80 -7.82 9.21 -12.22
CA ILE A 80 -8.48 9.13 -10.92
C ILE A 80 -7.54 9.60 -9.81
N GLU A 81 -6.31 9.08 -9.78
CA GLU A 81 -5.32 9.48 -8.77
C GLU A 81 -5.01 10.98 -8.84
N HIS A 82 -4.87 11.53 -10.05
CA HIS A 82 -4.70 12.97 -10.26
C HIS A 82 -5.85 13.79 -9.67
N GLN A 83 -7.09 13.43 -9.99
CA GLN A 83 -8.28 14.14 -9.54
C GLN A 83 -8.41 14.08 -8.01
N ILE A 84 -8.21 12.89 -7.42
CA ILE A 84 -8.27 12.71 -5.96
C ILE A 84 -7.18 13.51 -5.25
N LEU A 85 -5.91 13.40 -5.69
CA LEU A 85 -4.81 14.14 -5.06
C LEU A 85 -4.97 15.66 -5.21
N THR A 86 -5.56 16.12 -6.31
CA THR A 86 -5.89 17.53 -6.50
C THR A 86 -6.97 18.00 -5.51
N ALA A 87 -8.02 17.18 -5.32
CA ALA A 87 -9.10 17.48 -4.37
C ALA A 87 -8.65 17.40 -2.91
N LEU A 88 -7.80 16.41 -2.56
CA LEU A 88 -7.22 16.26 -1.22
C LEU A 88 -6.27 17.43 -0.89
N GLY A 89 -5.54 17.94 -1.88
CA GLY A 89 -4.52 18.95 -1.66
C GLY A 89 -3.30 18.42 -0.89
N SER A 90 -2.48 19.33 -0.39
CA SER A 90 -1.27 18.96 0.35
C SER A 90 -1.59 18.65 1.81
N HIS A 91 -1.19 17.48 2.28
CA HIS A 91 -1.29 17.08 3.67
C HIS A 91 -0.06 16.28 4.10
N HIS A 92 0.40 16.47 5.34
CA HIS A 92 1.64 15.86 5.85
C HIS A 92 1.56 14.33 5.99
N ARG A 93 0.36 13.74 5.97
CA ARG A 93 0.12 12.29 5.98
C ARG A 93 -0.10 11.70 4.59
N LEU A 94 -0.01 12.48 3.54
CA LEU A 94 -0.10 12.01 2.16
C LEU A 94 1.26 12.15 1.46
N VAL A 95 1.49 11.30 0.46
CA VAL A 95 2.62 11.47 -0.46
C VAL A 95 2.55 12.87 -1.08
N LYS A 96 3.70 13.54 -1.16
CA LYS A 96 3.73 14.88 -1.74
C LYS A 96 3.61 14.80 -3.26
N TYR A 97 2.50 15.27 -3.77
CA TYR A 97 2.16 15.32 -5.18
C TYR A 97 2.56 16.66 -5.78
N PHE A 98 3.23 16.64 -6.95
CA PHE A 98 3.69 17.85 -7.65
C PHE A 98 2.85 18.19 -8.89
N GLY A 99 1.84 17.39 -9.21
CA GLY A 99 0.98 17.61 -10.35
C GLY A 99 1.23 16.66 -11.52
N GLN A 100 0.51 16.91 -12.59
CA GLN A 100 0.65 16.17 -13.84
C GLN A 100 1.98 16.45 -14.53
N HIS A 101 2.46 15.46 -15.25
CA HIS A 101 3.57 15.50 -16.19
C HIS A 101 3.06 14.97 -17.54
N GLU A 102 3.70 15.33 -18.66
CA GLU A 102 3.29 14.85 -20.00
C GLU A 102 3.19 13.32 -20.11
N ASN A 103 3.91 12.60 -19.25
CA ASN A 103 3.98 11.13 -19.26
C ASN A 103 3.36 10.47 -18.03
N GLY A 104 2.75 11.20 -17.10
CA GLY A 104 2.17 10.63 -15.90
C GLY A 104 2.02 11.62 -14.74
N LEU A 105 2.29 11.18 -13.53
CA LEU A 105 2.13 11.96 -12.31
C LEU A 105 3.46 12.11 -11.56
N ARG A 106 3.76 13.31 -11.06
CA ARG A 106 5.02 13.59 -10.32
C ARG A 106 4.82 13.60 -8.82
N PHE A 107 5.75 12.93 -8.13
CA PHE A 107 5.75 12.80 -6.67
C PHE A 107 7.12 13.05 -6.07
N GLN A 108 7.15 13.36 -4.77
CA GLN A 108 8.37 13.33 -3.99
C GLN A 108 8.89 11.90 -3.88
N PHE A 109 10.20 11.74 -3.98
CA PHE A 109 10.84 10.45 -3.73
C PHE A 109 11.01 10.23 -2.21
N GLU A 110 10.29 9.26 -1.68
CA GLU A 110 10.44 8.81 -0.30
C GLU A 110 11.50 7.68 -0.27
N ARG A 111 12.74 8.04 0.09
CA ARG A 111 13.93 7.16 -0.05
C ARG A 111 13.89 5.91 0.81
N ASN A 112 13.15 5.94 1.92
CA ASN A 112 12.97 4.77 2.78
C ASN A 112 12.00 3.75 2.17
N GLY A 113 11.27 4.12 1.11
CA GLY A 113 10.27 3.28 0.44
C GLY A 113 9.02 3.09 1.30
N ASP A 114 8.26 2.04 1.00
CA ASP A 114 7.11 1.64 1.78
C ASP A 114 7.51 0.86 3.05
N ILE A 115 6.59 0.73 3.99
CA ILE A 115 6.86 0.11 5.29
C ILE A 115 7.18 -1.40 5.18
N ARG A 116 6.64 -2.11 4.17
CA ARG A 116 6.98 -3.51 3.91
C ARG A 116 8.43 -3.64 3.44
N ARG A 117 8.84 -2.80 2.49
CA ARG A 117 10.22 -2.73 2.01
C ARG A 117 11.18 -2.29 3.12
N TYR A 118 10.76 -1.41 4.01
CA TYR A 118 11.55 -1.01 5.17
C TYR A 118 11.79 -2.20 6.10
N PHE A 119 10.74 -2.96 6.46
CA PHE A 119 10.86 -4.16 7.31
C PHE A 119 11.70 -5.27 6.69
N SER A 120 11.75 -5.37 5.36
CA SER A 120 12.63 -6.35 4.69
C SER A 120 14.13 -6.02 4.77
N LYS A 121 14.47 -4.75 5.06
CA LYS A 121 15.85 -4.26 5.13
C LYS A 121 16.38 -4.09 6.56
N VAL A 122 15.48 -3.98 7.52
CA VAL A 122 15.80 -3.69 8.91
C VAL A 122 15.30 -4.85 9.77
N ASP A 123 16.13 -5.32 10.72
CA ASP A 123 15.61 -6.30 11.69
C ASP A 123 14.47 -5.68 12.48
N PHE A 124 13.26 -6.22 12.30
CA PHE A 124 12.04 -5.73 12.92
C PHE A 124 12.16 -5.59 14.45
N LYS A 125 12.91 -6.49 15.09
CA LYS A 125 13.13 -6.47 16.55
C LYS A 125 13.91 -5.26 17.03
N THR A 126 14.67 -4.61 16.14
CA THR A 126 15.43 -3.39 16.46
C THR A 126 14.61 -2.13 16.33
N ILE A 127 13.40 -2.19 15.74
CA ILE A 127 12.53 -1.03 15.60
C ILE A 127 11.87 -0.74 16.96
N PRO A 128 12.14 0.44 17.56
CA PRO A 128 11.57 0.79 18.86
C PRO A 128 10.04 0.72 18.85
N ILE A 129 9.46 0.25 19.93
CA ILE A 129 7.99 0.15 20.08
C ILE A 129 7.32 1.52 19.88
N GLN A 130 7.93 2.60 20.37
CA GLN A 130 7.44 3.97 20.20
C GLN A 130 7.37 4.39 18.72
N GLN A 131 8.33 3.93 17.90
CA GLN A 131 8.30 4.20 16.46
C GLN A 131 7.17 3.43 15.79
N ARG A 132 6.90 2.18 16.18
CA ARG A 132 5.77 1.39 15.66
C ARG A 132 4.44 2.00 16.08
N GLN A 133 4.28 2.41 17.33
CA GLN A 133 3.10 3.14 17.82
C GLN A 133 2.88 4.45 17.08
N LYS A 134 3.95 5.21 16.81
CA LYS A 134 3.89 6.42 16.00
C LYS A 134 3.35 6.12 14.59
N TRP A 135 3.81 5.04 13.94
CA TRP A 135 3.31 4.65 12.62
C TRP A 135 1.84 4.22 12.65
N VAL A 136 1.42 3.47 13.67
CA VAL A 136 0.02 3.10 13.89
C VAL A 136 -0.87 4.36 13.95
N HIS A 137 -0.47 5.34 14.74
CA HIS A 137 -1.20 6.60 14.87
C HIS A 137 -1.24 7.37 13.54
N GLN A 138 -0.11 7.44 12.84
CA GLN A 138 0.02 8.13 11.56
C GLN A 138 -0.78 7.47 10.44
N ALA A 139 -0.89 6.13 10.44
CA ALA A 139 -1.75 5.41 9.52
C ALA A 139 -3.23 5.77 9.76
N ALA A 140 -3.68 5.78 11.01
CA ALA A 140 -5.03 6.19 11.35
C ALA A 140 -5.33 7.66 10.97
N GLU A 141 -4.39 8.58 11.22
CA GLU A 141 -4.51 9.99 10.80
C GLU A 141 -4.63 10.15 9.28
N SER A 142 -3.87 9.36 8.51
CA SER A 142 -3.95 9.42 7.04
C SER A 142 -5.32 9.02 6.53
N VAL A 143 -5.89 7.93 7.07
CA VAL A 143 -7.22 7.45 6.71
C VAL A 143 -8.30 8.42 7.19
N ALA A 144 -8.18 8.97 8.40
CA ALA A 144 -9.11 9.98 8.91
C ALA A 144 -9.13 11.23 8.03
N TYR A 145 -7.97 11.66 7.53
CA TYR A 145 -7.89 12.80 6.63
C TYR A 145 -8.62 12.55 5.31
N ILE A 146 -8.36 11.43 4.62
CA ILE A 146 -9.00 11.16 3.33
C ILE A 146 -10.52 10.94 3.48
N HIS A 147 -10.96 10.25 4.54
CA HIS A 147 -12.38 10.06 4.84
C HIS A 147 -13.09 11.39 5.13
N SER A 148 -12.40 12.37 5.75
CA SER A 148 -12.95 13.72 5.96
C SER A 148 -13.19 14.51 4.66
N LYS A 149 -12.70 13.99 3.54
CA LYS A 149 -12.84 14.51 2.19
C LYS A 149 -13.65 13.59 1.28
N ASP A 150 -14.39 12.65 1.88
CA ASP A 150 -15.23 11.67 1.17
C ASP A 150 -14.47 10.75 0.19
N VAL A 151 -13.16 10.55 0.40
CA VAL A 151 -12.35 9.60 -0.35
C VAL A 151 -12.28 8.28 0.40
N ILE A 152 -12.60 7.16 -0.28
CA ILE A 152 -12.36 5.80 0.19
C ILE A 152 -11.17 5.24 -0.57
N HIS A 153 -10.16 4.77 0.15
CA HIS A 153 -8.90 4.33 -0.48
C HIS A 153 -9.04 3.03 -1.26
N CYS A 154 -9.79 2.07 -0.72
CA CYS A 154 -10.08 0.75 -1.29
C CYS A 154 -8.87 -0.20 -1.38
N ASP A 155 -7.68 0.22 -0.95
CA ASP A 155 -6.45 -0.60 -0.99
C ASP A 155 -5.44 -0.15 0.09
N ILE A 156 -5.91 -0.10 1.35
CA ILE A 156 -5.03 0.24 2.48
C ILE A 156 -4.21 -1.00 2.86
N HIS A 157 -2.90 -0.96 2.56
CA HIS A 157 -1.96 -2.04 2.92
C HIS A 157 -0.52 -1.48 3.06
N PRO A 158 0.42 -2.28 3.62
CA PRO A 158 1.77 -1.79 3.96
C PRO A 158 2.58 -1.20 2.80
N ASN A 159 2.35 -1.62 1.55
CA ASN A 159 3.07 -1.08 0.39
C ASN A 159 2.60 0.33 0.02
N ASN A 160 1.38 0.73 0.43
CA ASN A 160 0.83 2.07 0.18
C ASN A 160 1.13 3.06 1.32
N LEU A 161 2.01 2.69 2.25
CA LEU A 161 2.45 3.49 3.38
C LEU A 161 3.95 3.79 3.26
N LEU A 162 4.28 4.92 2.67
CA LEU A 162 5.66 5.36 2.45
C LEU A 162 6.25 5.98 3.72
N LEU A 163 7.57 5.88 3.87
CA LEU A 163 8.32 6.49 4.97
C LEU A 163 9.21 7.62 4.44
N ASP A 164 8.99 8.82 4.95
CA ASP A 164 9.84 9.97 4.65
C ASP A 164 11.23 9.87 5.31
N ASP A 165 12.12 10.82 5.05
CA ASP A 165 13.49 10.84 5.59
C ASP A 165 13.54 10.86 7.13
N LYS A 166 12.45 11.27 7.80
CA LYS A 166 12.30 11.28 9.27
C LYS A 166 11.51 10.09 9.79
N LEU A 167 11.29 9.08 8.95
CA LEU A 167 10.45 7.91 9.24
C LEU A 167 9.02 8.30 9.66
N ASN A 168 8.46 9.35 9.08
CA ASN A 168 7.02 9.60 9.18
C ASN A 168 6.30 8.93 8.03
N LEU A 169 5.11 8.41 8.34
CA LEU A 169 4.28 7.67 7.40
C LEU A 169 3.46 8.63 6.51
N ARG A 170 3.38 8.28 5.22
CA ARG A 170 2.58 8.96 4.20
C ARG A 170 1.80 7.93 3.37
N LEU A 171 0.49 8.13 3.26
CA LEU A 171 -0.36 7.30 2.42
C LEU A 171 -0.19 7.70 0.95
N CYS A 172 -0.18 6.71 0.05
CA CYS A 172 -0.04 6.90 -1.40
C CYS A 172 -0.91 5.92 -2.18
N ASP A 173 -0.92 6.07 -3.49
CA ASP A 173 -1.59 5.20 -4.47
C ASP A 173 -3.13 5.25 -4.42
N PHE A 174 -3.68 6.30 -5.02
CA PHE A 174 -5.13 6.53 -5.10
C PHE A 174 -5.74 6.08 -6.44
N ALA A 175 -4.99 5.38 -7.30
CA ALA A 175 -5.46 4.98 -8.63
C ALA A 175 -6.71 4.09 -8.61
N GLY A 176 -6.88 3.33 -7.53
CA GLY A 176 -8.02 2.42 -7.33
C GLY A 176 -9.13 2.94 -6.44
N SER A 177 -9.01 4.16 -5.91
CA SER A 177 -9.89 4.74 -4.89
C SER A 177 -11.25 5.17 -5.41
N LEU A 178 -12.18 5.42 -4.47
CA LEU A 178 -13.50 5.99 -4.74
C LEU A 178 -13.54 7.46 -4.30
N PHE A 179 -14.10 8.33 -5.15
CA PHE A 179 -14.35 9.73 -4.82
C PHE A 179 -15.47 10.28 -5.70
N GLY A 180 -16.62 10.62 -5.12
CA GLY A 180 -17.80 11.01 -5.89
C GLY A 180 -18.22 9.90 -6.87
N GLU A 181 -18.19 10.20 -8.17
CA GLU A 181 -18.49 9.23 -9.23
C GLU A 181 -17.23 8.48 -9.74
N LEU A 182 -16.05 8.86 -9.25
CA LEU A 182 -14.81 8.18 -9.61
C LEU A 182 -14.71 6.83 -8.89
N ASP A 183 -14.42 5.78 -9.65
CA ASP A 183 -14.26 4.42 -9.13
C ASP A 183 -13.13 3.74 -9.89
N GLY A 184 -12.01 3.58 -9.22
CA GLY A 184 -10.79 2.95 -9.73
C GLY A 184 -10.82 1.42 -9.64
N LYS A 185 -11.84 0.82 -9.01
CA LYS A 185 -12.05 -0.63 -8.90
C LYS A 185 -10.92 -1.38 -8.18
N ALA A 186 -10.20 -0.74 -7.25
CA ALA A 186 -9.29 -1.48 -6.39
C ALA A 186 -10.06 -2.40 -5.45
N MET A 187 -9.38 -3.47 -5.06
CA MET A 187 -9.86 -4.42 -4.07
C MET A 187 -8.67 -4.82 -3.20
N GLU A 188 -8.88 -4.80 -1.91
CA GLU A 188 -7.88 -5.14 -0.91
C GLU A 188 -7.44 -6.61 -1.07
N SER A 189 -6.16 -6.91 -0.84
CA SER A 189 -5.69 -8.29 -0.74
C SER A 189 -6.22 -8.96 0.52
N THR A 190 -6.29 -10.29 0.50
CA THR A 190 -7.00 -11.11 1.51
C THR A 190 -6.73 -10.75 2.97
N PRO A 191 -5.48 -10.49 3.44
CA PRO A 191 -5.25 -10.12 4.84
C PRO A 191 -5.81 -8.74 5.25
N PHE A 192 -6.20 -7.92 4.26
CA PHE A 192 -6.73 -6.56 4.44
C PHE A 192 -8.20 -6.44 4.01
N PHE A 193 -8.76 -7.51 3.44
CA PHE A 193 -10.10 -7.52 2.87
C PHE A 193 -11.17 -7.79 3.95
N LEU A 194 -12.09 -6.84 4.13
CA LEU A 194 -13.30 -7.07 4.92
C LEU A 194 -14.19 -8.10 4.21
N PRO A 195 -14.49 -9.26 4.83
CA PRO A 195 -15.37 -10.26 4.23
C PRO A 195 -16.72 -9.67 3.83
N ARG A 196 -16.95 -9.58 2.53
CA ARG A 196 -18.15 -9.05 1.89
C ARG A 196 -18.33 -9.69 0.51
N ASP A 197 -19.47 -9.46 -0.14
CA ASP A 197 -19.60 -9.77 -1.56
C ASP A 197 -18.52 -8.98 -2.34
N PRO A 198 -17.64 -9.64 -3.11
CA PRO A 198 -16.59 -8.96 -3.88
C PRO A 198 -17.13 -7.93 -4.88
N LEU A 199 -18.40 -8.07 -5.31
CA LEU A 199 -19.05 -7.12 -6.21
C LEU A 199 -19.66 -5.90 -5.47
N SER A 200 -19.68 -5.91 -4.14
CA SER A 200 -20.17 -4.77 -3.35
C SER A 200 -19.14 -3.63 -3.37
N THR A 201 -19.64 -2.41 -3.48
CA THR A 201 -18.81 -1.20 -3.45
C THR A 201 -18.08 -1.08 -2.10
N PRO A 202 -16.75 -0.89 -2.09
CA PRO A 202 -16.00 -0.53 -0.90
C PRO A 202 -16.57 0.72 -0.21
N ASN A 203 -16.32 0.84 1.09
CA ASN A 203 -16.80 1.96 1.87
C ASN A 203 -15.90 2.21 3.08
N THR A 204 -16.23 3.17 3.93
CA THR A 204 -15.47 3.49 5.15
C THR A 204 -15.16 2.26 6.00
N LYS A 205 -16.08 1.29 6.12
CA LYS A 205 -15.84 0.09 6.94
C LYS A 205 -14.79 -0.83 6.33
N SER A 206 -14.70 -0.93 5.00
CA SER A 206 -13.66 -1.72 4.35
C SER A 206 -12.27 -1.11 4.59
N ASP A 207 -12.13 0.21 4.47
CA ASP A 207 -10.89 0.90 4.80
C ASP A 207 -10.53 0.77 6.30
N LEU A 208 -11.51 0.83 7.20
CA LEU A 208 -11.26 0.66 8.64
C LEU A 208 -10.80 -0.76 8.98
N PHE A 209 -11.37 -1.78 8.33
CA PHE A 209 -10.92 -3.16 8.49
C PHE A 209 -9.47 -3.32 8.01
N ALA A 210 -9.17 -2.82 6.81
CA ALA A 210 -7.83 -2.83 6.25
C ALA A 210 -6.83 -2.05 7.13
N LEU A 211 -7.23 -0.91 7.70
CA LEU A 211 -6.44 -0.16 8.67
C LEU A 211 -6.13 -1.00 9.92
N GLY A 212 -7.09 -1.78 10.44
CA GLY A 212 -6.86 -2.71 11.54
C GLY A 212 -5.77 -3.73 11.21
N SER A 213 -5.81 -4.31 10.00
CA SER A 213 -4.79 -5.26 9.53
C SER A 213 -3.42 -4.60 9.31
N VAL A 214 -3.39 -3.34 8.85
CA VAL A 214 -2.15 -2.54 8.74
C VAL A 214 -1.57 -2.25 10.12
N MET A 215 -2.38 -1.84 11.08
CA MET A 215 -1.91 -1.61 12.47
C MET A 215 -1.35 -2.89 13.08
N TYR A 216 -2.00 -4.04 12.84
CA TYR A 216 -1.47 -5.35 13.23
C TYR A 216 -0.10 -5.61 12.57
N TYR A 217 0.02 -5.42 11.25
CA TYR A 217 1.27 -5.58 10.53
C TYR A 217 2.41 -4.73 11.12
N ILE A 218 2.13 -3.47 11.44
CA ILE A 218 3.10 -2.55 12.05
C ILE A 218 3.55 -3.05 13.43
N MET A 219 2.65 -3.63 14.21
CA MET A 219 2.94 -4.09 15.57
C MET A 219 3.55 -5.49 15.62
N ALA A 220 3.12 -6.40 14.75
CA ALA A 220 3.54 -7.80 14.71
C ALA A 220 4.76 -8.04 13.81
N GLY A 221 4.98 -7.21 12.78
CA GLY A 221 6.01 -7.41 11.76
C GLY A 221 5.63 -8.41 10.67
N CYS A 222 4.42 -8.95 10.71
CA CYS A 222 3.88 -9.89 9.73
C CYS A 222 2.39 -9.63 9.49
N GLU A 223 1.84 -10.17 8.41
CA GLU A 223 0.42 -10.05 8.08
C GLU A 223 -0.47 -10.83 9.05
N PRO A 224 -1.75 -10.42 9.21
CA PRO A 224 -2.72 -11.26 9.89
C PRO A 224 -2.75 -12.66 9.30
N TYR A 225 -2.55 -13.67 10.16
CA TYR A 225 -2.51 -15.08 9.76
C TYR A 225 -1.43 -15.44 8.72
N ASP A 226 -0.29 -14.76 8.76
CA ASP A 226 0.88 -15.09 7.91
C ASP A 226 1.16 -16.59 7.88
N GLY A 227 1.37 -17.14 6.67
CA GLY A 227 1.57 -18.56 6.43
C GLY A 227 0.30 -19.40 6.24
N LEU A 228 -0.91 -18.84 6.39
CA LEU A 228 -2.15 -19.51 6.01
C LEU A 228 -2.53 -19.21 4.55
N SER A 229 -3.33 -20.11 3.95
CA SER A 229 -3.90 -19.87 2.63
C SER A 229 -4.96 -18.75 2.67
N GLU A 230 -5.19 -18.10 1.52
CA GLU A 230 -6.21 -17.04 1.39
C GLU A 230 -7.61 -17.54 1.78
N ASP A 231 -7.95 -18.78 1.43
CA ASP A 231 -9.23 -19.41 1.80
C ASP A 231 -9.37 -19.56 3.32
N GLU A 232 -8.28 -19.97 4.00
CA GLU A 232 -8.28 -20.11 5.46
C GLU A 232 -8.40 -18.76 6.16
N ILE A 233 -7.69 -17.72 5.67
CA ILE A 233 -7.77 -16.37 6.19
C ILE A 233 -9.20 -15.84 6.03
N THR A 234 -9.76 -15.94 4.82
CA THR A 234 -11.15 -15.53 4.52
C THR A 234 -12.15 -16.25 5.42
N ALA A 235 -12.02 -17.58 5.58
CA ALA A 235 -12.90 -18.37 6.43
C ALA A 235 -12.82 -17.96 7.91
N ARG A 236 -11.64 -17.57 8.41
CA ARG A 236 -11.45 -17.08 9.79
C ARG A 236 -12.11 -15.72 9.97
N PHE A 237 -11.84 -14.78 9.10
CA PHE A 237 -12.42 -13.43 9.16
C PHE A 237 -13.95 -13.46 9.05
N THR A 238 -14.50 -14.29 8.13
CA THR A 238 -15.95 -14.48 7.98
C THR A 238 -16.59 -15.00 9.27
N ARG A 239 -15.87 -15.82 10.07
CA ARG A 239 -16.34 -16.33 11.36
C ARG A 239 -16.05 -15.37 12.54
N GLY A 240 -15.57 -14.17 12.28
CA GLY A 240 -15.18 -13.19 13.31
C GLY A 240 -13.99 -13.65 14.15
N LYS A 241 -13.12 -14.51 13.60
CA LYS A 241 -11.87 -14.93 14.25
C LYS A 241 -10.75 -14.08 13.74
N PHE A 242 -10.02 -13.44 14.65
CA PHE A 242 -8.90 -12.56 14.38
C PHE A 242 -7.66 -13.03 15.13
N PRO A 243 -6.44 -12.63 14.68
CA PRO A 243 -5.22 -12.87 15.44
C PRO A 243 -5.31 -12.27 16.86
N ASP A 244 -4.58 -12.87 17.80
CA ASP A 244 -4.46 -12.31 19.13
C ASP A 244 -3.67 -10.99 19.07
N VAL A 245 -4.21 -9.99 19.76
CA VAL A 245 -3.64 -8.63 19.85
C VAL A 245 -3.50 -8.17 21.30
N GLY A 246 -3.68 -9.09 22.26
CA GLY A 246 -3.69 -8.78 23.68
C GLY A 246 -2.38 -8.19 24.21
N GLU A 247 -1.25 -8.51 23.57
CA GLU A 247 0.06 -7.96 23.93
C GLU A 247 0.33 -6.57 23.33
N PHE A 248 -0.48 -6.12 22.39
CA PHE A 248 -0.30 -4.80 21.76
C PHE A 248 -1.08 -3.75 22.54
N GLU A 249 -0.43 -2.65 22.85
CA GLU A 249 -1.04 -1.51 23.50
C GLU A 249 -2.25 -0.96 22.71
N CYS A 250 -2.14 -0.91 21.39
CA CYS A 250 -3.24 -0.57 20.48
C CYS A 250 -4.16 -1.76 20.13
N GLY A 251 -4.01 -2.92 20.79
CA GLY A 251 -4.71 -4.16 20.43
C GLY A 251 -6.24 -4.04 20.44
N GLN A 252 -6.82 -3.34 21.41
CA GLN A 252 -8.27 -3.12 21.44
C GLN A 252 -8.74 -2.22 20.27
N THR A 253 -7.91 -1.29 19.82
CA THR A 253 -8.22 -0.46 18.66
C THR A 253 -8.14 -1.29 17.39
N ILE A 254 -7.11 -2.15 17.23
CA ILE A 254 -7.00 -3.11 16.12
C ILE A 254 -8.24 -4.01 16.06
N SER A 255 -8.58 -4.66 17.19
CA SER A 255 -9.78 -5.51 17.30
C SER A 255 -11.07 -4.73 17.00
N GLY A 256 -11.16 -3.47 17.45
CA GLY A 256 -12.29 -2.59 17.16
C GLY A 256 -12.47 -2.31 15.65
N CYS A 257 -11.38 -2.14 14.92
CA CYS A 257 -11.42 -2.00 13.46
C CYS A 257 -11.95 -3.27 12.79
N TRP A 258 -11.45 -4.45 13.16
CA TRP A 258 -11.88 -5.72 12.58
C TRP A 258 -13.33 -6.10 12.92
N THR A 259 -13.78 -5.76 14.11
CA THR A 259 -15.15 -6.08 14.58
C THR A 259 -16.20 -5.04 14.22
N GLY A 260 -15.80 -3.97 13.52
CA GLY A 260 -16.70 -2.88 13.12
C GLY A 260 -17.21 -2.03 14.28
N LYS A 261 -16.43 -1.93 15.36
CA LYS A 261 -16.75 -1.07 16.53
C LYS A 261 -16.75 0.41 16.17
N PHE A 262 -15.86 0.82 15.26
CA PHE A 262 -15.71 2.21 14.86
C PHE A 262 -16.56 2.53 13.63
N SER A 263 -17.20 3.69 13.64
CA SER A 263 -17.98 4.22 12.53
C SER A 263 -17.15 5.13 11.62
N SER A 264 -16.03 5.65 12.11
CA SER A 264 -15.14 6.55 11.38
C SER A 264 -13.66 6.35 11.76
N ALA A 265 -12.75 6.73 10.88
CA ALA A 265 -11.32 6.73 11.18
C ALA A 265 -10.96 7.78 12.26
N GLN A 266 -11.76 8.82 12.43
CA GLN A 266 -11.58 9.79 13.50
C GLN A 266 -11.78 9.16 14.88
N GLU A 267 -12.74 8.23 15.03
CA GLU A 267 -12.91 7.46 16.27
C GLU A 267 -11.72 6.53 16.53
N VAL A 268 -11.10 5.97 15.48
CA VAL A 268 -9.86 5.18 15.59
C VAL A 268 -8.72 6.05 16.14
N VAL A 269 -8.52 7.26 15.59
CA VAL A 269 -7.51 8.22 16.07
C VAL A 269 -7.76 8.59 17.54
N ALA A 270 -9.01 8.88 17.91
CA ALA A 270 -9.36 9.21 19.29
C ALA A 270 -9.04 8.04 20.24
N SER A 271 -9.41 6.81 19.87
CA SER A 271 -9.13 5.60 20.65
C SER A 271 -7.63 5.36 20.88
N LEU A 272 -6.78 5.68 19.91
CA LEU A 272 -5.32 5.59 20.05
C LEU A 272 -4.77 6.67 20.98
N SER A 273 -5.34 7.90 20.93
CA SER A 273 -4.87 9.05 21.72
C SER A 273 -5.25 8.94 23.21
N GLU A 274 -6.44 8.43 23.54
CA GLU A 274 -6.90 8.24 24.93
C GLU A 274 -5.99 7.28 25.70
N ARG A 275 -5.49 6.23 25.04
CA ARG A 275 -4.60 5.24 25.65
C ARG A 275 -3.21 5.77 25.93
N ALA A 276 -2.67 6.61 25.06
CA ALA A 276 -1.40 7.28 25.29
C ALA A 276 -1.44 8.15 26.56
N VAL A 277 -2.59 8.77 26.88
CA VAL A 277 -2.77 9.58 28.09
C VAL A 277 -2.90 8.71 29.35
N GLU A 278 -3.60 7.58 29.29
CA GLU A 278 -3.75 6.66 30.43
C GLU A 278 -2.41 6.04 30.85
N GLU A 279 -1.49 5.78 29.90
CA GLU A 279 -0.19 5.20 30.19
C GLU A 279 0.75 6.20 30.87
N VAL A 280 0.77 7.45 30.40
CA VAL A 280 1.54 8.52 31.05
C VAL A 280 1.07 8.72 32.52
N SER A 281 -0.21 8.52 32.79
CA SER A 281 -0.78 8.66 34.15
C SER A 281 -0.52 7.46 35.07
N ARG A 282 -0.14 6.30 34.52
CA ARG A 282 0.17 5.07 35.27
C ARG A 282 1.65 4.89 35.57
N THR A 283 2.54 5.68 34.94
CA THR A 283 3.97 5.62 35.27
C THR A 283 4.21 6.33 36.59
N PRO A 284 4.64 5.64 37.65
CA PRO A 284 4.93 6.30 38.94
C PRO A 284 6.10 7.26 38.70
N THR A 285 5.92 8.50 39.12
CA THR A 285 7.04 9.44 39.27
C THR A 285 7.98 8.88 40.33
N ALA A 286 9.17 8.44 39.85
CA ALA A 286 10.26 7.96 40.70
C ALA A 286 10.90 9.09 41.51
#